data_3cd5d86e38e6d10e4e92f06ad50dd9de
#
_entry.id   3cd5d86e38e6d10e4e92f06ad50dd9de
#
_cell.length_a   1.000
_cell.length_b   1.000
_cell.length_c   1.000
_cell.angle_alpha   90.00
_cell.angle_beta   90.00
_cell.angle_gamma   90.00
#
_symmetry.space_group_name_H-M   'P 1'
#
loop_
_entity.id
_entity.type
_entity.pdbx_description
1 polymer ?
#
loop_
_entity_poly.entity_id
_entity_poly.type
_entity_poly.pdbx_seq_one_letter_code
_entity_poly.pdbx_strand_id
1 'polypeptide(L)'
;MPMYLKARTPEEGWIRVVRKIMESGMTRVDERGSKTRWHDNVMIHISDPYSDRVSEKYPFSETVLREKYATQLLNPDRMNFDYTYGERLNAWGGEAINQIDYVITKLKENPNSRRAVATTWDPRKDTHVDEVPCLNHFVFMTRENSVDLSVMIRSNDMYGAWPANVYALGELLTYVSEKTNLVSGTVTTLSVNAHIYKNDWSKAELV
;
A
#
# COMPACT_ATOMS: atom_id res chain seq x y z
N MET A 1 10.50 1.01 18.89
CA MET A 1 9.47 2.07 19.11
C MET A 1 8.78 2.36 17.79
N PRO A 2 7.45 2.65 17.76
CA PRO A 2 6.76 3.05 16.54
C PRO A 2 7.48 4.20 15.82
N MET A 3 7.45 4.21 14.50
CA MET A 3 8.13 5.21 13.68
C MET A 3 7.11 5.99 12.86
N TYR A 4 7.24 7.31 12.85
CA TYR A 4 6.46 8.19 11.98
C TYR A 4 7.40 8.96 11.06
N LEU A 5 7.14 8.86 9.74
CA LEU A 5 7.85 9.62 8.72
C LEU A 5 6.84 10.47 7.94
N LYS A 6 7.14 11.75 7.82
CA LYS A 6 6.42 12.65 6.92
C LYS A 6 7.32 12.91 5.73
N ALA A 7 6.89 12.53 4.55
CA ALA A 7 7.60 12.74 3.29
C ALA A 7 6.72 13.56 2.34
N ARG A 8 7.34 14.33 1.46
CA ARG A 8 6.61 14.98 0.39
C ARG A 8 6.25 13.94 -0.67
N THR A 9 7.23 13.18 -1.18
CA THR A 9 7.06 12.28 -2.32
C THR A 9 7.30 10.81 -1.93
N PRO A 10 6.85 9.85 -2.76
CA PRO A 10 7.13 8.43 -2.56
C PRO A 10 8.64 8.11 -2.50
N GLU A 11 9.45 8.71 -3.37
CA GLU A 11 10.91 8.55 -3.37
C GLU A 11 11.51 8.99 -2.03
N GLU A 12 11.17 10.19 -1.55
CA GLU A 12 11.66 10.68 -0.26
C GLU A 12 11.29 9.71 0.88
N GLY A 13 10.04 9.25 0.90
CA GLY A 13 9.56 8.31 1.90
C GLY A 13 10.34 6.99 1.88
N TRP A 14 10.58 6.46 0.69
CA TRP A 14 11.31 5.22 0.49
C TRP A 14 12.78 5.33 0.92
N ILE A 15 13.50 6.34 0.47
CA ILE A 15 14.89 6.57 0.84
C ILE A 15 15.03 6.65 2.37
N ARG A 16 14.16 7.42 3.02
CA ARG A 16 14.23 7.64 4.47
C ARG A 16 13.92 6.38 5.26
N VAL A 17 12.89 5.60 4.87
CA VAL A 17 12.55 4.38 5.61
C VAL A 17 13.58 3.29 5.40
N VAL A 18 14.10 3.11 4.18
CA VAL A 18 15.17 2.13 3.90
C VAL A 18 16.40 2.42 4.76
N ARG A 19 16.90 3.65 4.73
CA ARG A 19 18.03 4.08 5.59
C ARG A 19 17.75 3.80 7.06
N LYS A 20 16.58 4.16 7.55
CA LYS A 20 16.24 4.01 8.97
C LYS A 20 16.20 2.54 9.40
N ILE A 21 15.66 1.66 8.57
CA ILE A 21 15.66 0.21 8.85
C ILE A 21 17.09 -0.35 8.78
N MET A 22 17.90 0.08 7.82
CA MET A 22 19.28 -0.38 7.71
C MET A 22 20.16 0.11 8.87
N GLU A 23 19.93 1.32 9.38
CA GLU A 23 20.68 1.89 10.51
C GLU A 23 20.30 1.26 11.86
N SER A 24 19.01 1.09 12.12
CA SER A 24 18.51 0.82 13.49
C SER A 24 17.50 -0.33 13.57
N GLY A 25 17.21 -1.02 12.45
CA GLY A 25 16.31 -2.18 12.41
C GLY A 25 16.86 -3.37 13.18
N MET A 26 15.97 -4.08 13.87
CA MET A 26 16.30 -5.34 14.53
C MET A 26 16.46 -6.47 13.51
N THR A 27 17.37 -7.39 13.75
CA THR A 27 17.52 -8.58 12.92
C THR A 27 16.63 -9.70 13.42
N ARG A 28 15.87 -10.33 12.50
CA ARG A 28 14.97 -11.45 12.79
C ARG A 28 15.02 -12.48 11.65
N VAL A 29 14.69 -13.71 11.98
CA VAL A 29 14.35 -14.76 11.01
C VAL A 29 12.84 -14.90 11.01
N ASP A 30 12.20 -14.86 9.85
CA ASP A 30 10.75 -15.04 9.69
C ASP A 30 10.36 -16.52 9.68
N GLU A 31 9.06 -16.80 9.57
CA GLU A 31 8.50 -18.17 9.56
C GLU A 31 8.95 -19.01 8.34
N ARG A 32 9.45 -18.37 7.29
CA ARG A 32 10.01 -19.03 6.08
C ARG A 32 11.52 -19.23 6.15
N GLY A 33 12.14 -18.90 7.29
CA GLY A 33 13.60 -18.99 7.48
C GLY A 33 14.38 -17.84 6.86
N SER A 34 13.70 -16.78 6.33
CA SER A 34 14.36 -15.64 5.74
C SER A 34 14.82 -14.65 6.80
N LYS A 35 16.09 -14.23 6.72
CA LYS A 35 16.65 -13.22 7.61
C LYS A 35 16.27 -11.83 7.13
N THR A 36 15.74 -11.01 8.04
CA THR A 36 15.30 -9.64 7.77
C THR A 36 15.87 -8.64 8.77
N ARG A 37 16.00 -7.36 8.37
CA ARG A 37 16.02 -6.20 9.27
C ARG A 37 14.63 -5.59 9.27
N TRP A 38 14.11 -5.25 10.45
CA TRP A 38 12.73 -4.79 10.56
C TRP A 38 12.52 -3.75 11.66
N HIS A 39 11.47 -2.95 11.48
CA HIS A 39 10.85 -2.09 12.47
C HIS A 39 9.36 -2.41 12.60
N ASP A 40 8.81 -2.29 13.79
CA ASP A 40 7.38 -2.39 14.05
C ASP A 40 6.69 -1.02 13.89
N ASN A 41 5.44 -1.06 13.41
CA ASN A 41 4.54 0.08 13.34
C ASN A 41 5.16 1.33 12.68
N VAL A 42 5.59 1.18 11.43
CA VAL A 42 6.12 2.28 10.62
C VAL A 42 4.98 2.95 9.86
N MET A 43 4.69 4.21 10.22
CA MET A 43 3.74 5.05 9.51
C MET A 43 4.48 6.02 8.60
N ILE A 44 4.12 6.05 7.32
CA ILE A 44 4.67 6.99 6.33
C ILE A 44 3.51 7.78 5.74
N HIS A 45 3.54 9.11 5.94
CA HIS A 45 2.61 10.04 5.34
C HIS A 45 3.27 10.72 4.14
N ILE A 46 2.63 10.62 2.97
CA ILE A 46 3.09 11.21 1.71
C ILE A 46 2.11 12.31 1.31
N SER A 47 2.59 13.55 1.25
CA SER A 47 1.74 14.71 0.95
C SER A 47 1.51 14.96 -0.54
N ASP A 48 2.40 14.45 -1.40
CA ASP A 48 2.32 14.53 -2.87
C ASP A 48 2.68 13.15 -3.47
N PRO A 49 1.70 12.23 -3.58
CA PRO A 49 1.95 10.87 -4.05
C PRO A 49 2.17 10.77 -5.57
N TYR A 50 2.16 11.88 -6.29
CA TYR A 50 2.24 11.93 -7.76
C TYR A 50 3.55 12.49 -8.30
N SER A 51 4.34 13.20 -7.47
CA SER A 51 5.68 13.67 -7.82
C SER A 51 6.73 12.68 -7.32
N ASP A 52 7.83 12.55 -8.05
CA ASP A 52 8.96 11.66 -7.72
C ASP A 52 8.48 10.29 -7.20
N ARG A 53 7.64 9.66 -8.03
CA ARG A 53 6.93 8.41 -7.64
C ARG A 53 7.88 7.23 -7.45
N VAL A 54 9.00 7.23 -8.15
CA VAL A 54 9.96 6.12 -8.19
C VAL A 54 11.37 6.67 -8.21
N SER A 55 12.20 6.22 -7.27
CA SER A 55 13.62 6.56 -7.24
C SER A 55 14.39 5.84 -8.35
N GLU A 56 15.39 6.50 -8.92
CA GLU A 56 16.35 5.86 -9.84
C GLU A 56 17.13 4.71 -9.19
N LYS A 57 17.22 4.70 -7.86
CA LYS A 57 17.86 3.62 -7.09
C LYS A 57 16.97 2.40 -6.85
N TYR A 58 15.68 2.51 -7.17
CA TYR A 58 14.74 1.39 -7.05
C TYR A 58 14.96 0.39 -8.21
N PRO A 59 14.83 -0.92 -7.97
CA PRO A 59 15.10 -1.95 -8.98
C PRO A 59 14.25 -1.88 -10.26
N PHE A 60 13.08 -1.26 -10.19
CA PHE A 60 12.16 -1.15 -11.32
C PHE A 60 11.92 0.32 -11.68
N SER A 61 11.88 0.61 -12.99
CA SER A 61 11.53 1.93 -13.49
C SER A 61 10.05 2.23 -13.31
N GLU A 62 9.68 3.50 -13.37
CA GLU A 62 8.27 3.92 -13.32
C GLU A 62 7.45 3.30 -14.46
N THR A 63 8.04 3.11 -15.64
CA THR A 63 7.38 2.42 -16.77
C THR A 63 6.94 1.01 -16.37
N VAL A 64 7.81 0.24 -15.71
CA VAL A 64 7.48 -1.10 -15.23
C VAL A 64 6.37 -1.06 -14.19
N LEU A 65 6.41 -0.08 -13.27
CA LEU A 65 5.35 0.05 -12.27
C LEU A 65 4.01 0.42 -12.90
N ARG A 66 4.01 1.31 -13.87
CA ARG A 66 2.80 1.69 -14.61
C ARG A 66 2.18 0.50 -15.35
N GLU A 67 3.00 -0.30 -16.04
CA GLU A 67 2.51 -1.45 -16.80
C GLU A 67 1.98 -2.58 -15.91
N LYS A 68 2.61 -2.82 -14.76
CA LYS A 68 2.33 -4.00 -13.93
C LYS A 68 1.46 -3.72 -12.70
N TYR A 69 1.55 -2.52 -12.13
CA TYR A 69 0.96 -2.20 -10.84
C TYR A 69 -0.12 -1.12 -10.89
N ALA A 70 -0.21 -0.30 -11.95
CA ALA A 70 -1.20 0.77 -12.03
C ALA A 70 -2.65 0.27 -11.86
N THR A 71 -2.97 -0.90 -12.40
CA THR A 71 -4.31 -1.49 -12.30
C THR A 71 -4.45 -2.58 -11.23
N GLN A 72 -3.38 -2.88 -10.49
CA GLN A 72 -3.34 -4.02 -9.55
C GLN A 72 -4.47 -4.00 -8.51
N LEU A 73 -4.86 -2.82 -8.05
CA LEU A 73 -5.92 -2.64 -7.04
C LEU A 73 -7.31 -2.46 -7.66
N LEU A 74 -7.40 -2.27 -8.97
CA LEU A 74 -8.64 -2.00 -9.70
C LEU A 74 -9.11 -3.18 -10.55
N ASN A 75 -8.20 -4.07 -10.98
CA ASN A 75 -8.54 -5.20 -11.82
C ASN A 75 -9.21 -6.30 -10.99
N PRO A 76 -10.51 -6.63 -11.24
CA PRO A 76 -11.23 -7.66 -10.49
C PRO A 76 -10.80 -9.08 -10.84
N ASP A 77 -10.00 -9.27 -11.90
CA ASP A 77 -9.60 -10.60 -12.34
C ASP A 77 -8.58 -11.22 -11.39
N ARG A 78 -8.90 -12.38 -10.84
CA ARG A 78 -8.00 -13.15 -9.99
C ARG A 78 -6.94 -13.92 -10.79
N MET A 79 -7.18 -14.15 -12.08
CA MET A 79 -6.35 -15.03 -12.90
C MET A 79 -6.08 -16.39 -12.19
N ASN A 80 -4.84 -16.85 -12.15
CA ASN A 80 -4.46 -18.13 -11.54
C ASN A 80 -3.86 -17.97 -10.13
N PHE A 81 -4.11 -16.84 -9.44
CA PHE A 81 -3.65 -16.61 -8.08
C PHE A 81 -4.69 -17.05 -7.04
N ASP A 82 -4.24 -17.37 -5.83
CA ASP A 82 -5.11 -17.65 -4.70
C ASP A 82 -6.00 -16.47 -4.36
N TYR A 83 -5.45 -15.25 -4.50
CA TYR A 83 -6.16 -13.97 -4.44
C TYR A 83 -5.41 -12.92 -5.27
N THR A 84 -6.10 -11.83 -5.62
CA THR A 84 -5.49 -10.55 -5.98
C THR A 84 -6.12 -9.43 -5.15
N TYR A 85 -5.40 -8.34 -4.96
CA TYR A 85 -5.97 -7.18 -4.26
C TYR A 85 -7.16 -6.61 -5.02
N GLY A 86 -7.08 -6.57 -6.36
CA GLY A 86 -8.16 -6.07 -7.19
C GLY A 86 -9.42 -6.92 -7.10
N GLU A 87 -9.31 -8.25 -7.09
CA GLU A 87 -10.44 -9.16 -6.87
C GLU A 87 -11.07 -8.90 -5.49
N ARG A 88 -10.24 -8.83 -4.42
CA ARG A 88 -10.73 -8.57 -3.08
C ARG A 88 -11.45 -7.23 -2.95
N LEU A 89 -10.99 -6.21 -3.65
CA LEU A 89 -11.57 -4.87 -3.59
C LEU A 89 -12.79 -4.67 -4.49
N ASN A 90 -12.83 -5.32 -5.67
CA ASN A 90 -13.83 -5.03 -6.70
C ASN A 90 -14.77 -6.19 -7.04
N ALA A 91 -14.45 -7.43 -6.62
CA ALA A 91 -15.26 -8.64 -6.90
C ALA A 91 -15.14 -9.68 -5.77
N TRP A 92 -15.31 -9.25 -4.53
CA TRP A 92 -15.07 -10.06 -3.33
C TRP A 92 -15.66 -11.47 -3.41
N GLY A 93 -14.75 -12.47 -3.32
CA GLY A 93 -15.13 -13.88 -3.24
C GLY A 93 -15.85 -14.44 -4.45
N GLY A 94 -15.78 -13.77 -5.61
CA GLY A 94 -16.57 -14.10 -6.79
C GLY A 94 -18.04 -13.65 -6.71
N GLU A 95 -18.40 -12.95 -5.64
CA GLU A 95 -19.70 -12.31 -5.47
C GLU A 95 -19.68 -10.90 -6.11
N ALA A 96 -20.86 -10.33 -6.36
CA ALA A 96 -20.96 -8.97 -6.93
C ALA A 96 -20.71 -7.85 -5.88
N ILE A 97 -19.79 -8.06 -4.93
CA ILE A 97 -19.45 -7.09 -3.91
C ILE A 97 -18.25 -6.27 -4.40
N ASN A 98 -18.53 -5.04 -4.83
CA ASN A 98 -17.50 -4.06 -5.17
C ASN A 98 -17.36 -3.06 -4.02
N GLN A 99 -16.28 -3.19 -3.24
CA GLN A 99 -16.01 -2.32 -2.10
C GLN A 99 -15.58 -0.92 -2.53
N ILE A 100 -14.96 -0.78 -3.70
CA ILE A 100 -14.55 0.53 -4.22
C ILE A 100 -15.77 1.33 -4.67
N ASP A 101 -16.75 0.70 -5.32
CA ASP A 101 -18.03 1.36 -5.63
C ASP A 101 -18.80 1.76 -4.36
N TYR A 102 -18.75 0.93 -3.31
CA TYR A 102 -19.28 1.30 -2.01
C TYR A 102 -18.60 2.56 -1.44
N VAL A 103 -17.25 2.62 -1.47
CA VAL A 103 -16.48 3.79 -1.02
C VAL A 103 -16.90 5.05 -1.79
N ILE A 104 -16.94 4.95 -3.12
CA ILE A 104 -17.35 6.05 -4.01
C ILE A 104 -18.77 6.53 -3.68
N THR A 105 -19.71 5.60 -3.52
CA THR A 105 -21.10 5.91 -3.14
C THR A 105 -21.16 6.63 -1.80
N LYS A 106 -20.44 6.13 -0.79
CA LYS A 106 -20.41 6.76 0.55
C LYS A 106 -19.87 8.18 0.53
N LEU A 107 -18.81 8.44 -0.23
CA LEU A 107 -18.24 9.77 -0.35
C LEU A 107 -19.13 10.73 -1.16
N LYS A 108 -19.87 10.24 -2.16
CA LYS A 108 -20.85 11.03 -2.90
C LYS A 108 -22.09 11.38 -2.06
N GLU A 109 -22.62 10.42 -1.29
CA GLU A 109 -23.75 10.63 -0.40
C GLU A 109 -23.42 11.63 0.73
N ASN A 110 -22.24 11.51 1.31
CA ASN A 110 -21.77 12.37 2.37
C ASN A 110 -20.23 12.46 2.36
N PRO A 111 -19.65 13.55 1.86
CA PRO A 111 -18.18 13.72 1.87
C PRO A 111 -17.56 13.60 3.27
N ASN A 112 -18.27 13.92 4.35
CA ASN A 112 -17.78 13.76 5.71
C ASN A 112 -17.95 12.35 6.28
N SER A 113 -18.27 11.36 5.44
CA SER A 113 -18.44 9.98 5.86
C SER A 113 -17.15 9.41 6.47
N ARG A 114 -17.26 8.77 7.62
CA ARG A 114 -16.19 7.99 8.27
C ARG A 114 -16.35 6.48 8.01
N ARG A 115 -17.15 6.11 7.01
CA ARG A 115 -17.51 4.73 6.66
C ARG A 115 -17.04 4.32 5.26
N ALA A 116 -16.26 5.16 4.59
CA ALA A 116 -15.65 4.85 3.29
C ALA A 116 -14.42 3.94 3.50
N VAL A 117 -14.68 2.66 3.69
CA VAL A 117 -13.70 1.65 4.11
C VAL A 117 -13.79 0.45 3.18
N ALA A 118 -12.64 -0.14 2.86
CA ALA A 118 -12.50 -1.41 2.16
C ALA A 118 -11.46 -2.30 2.85
N THR A 119 -11.55 -3.61 2.68
CA THR A 119 -10.62 -4.59 3.26
C THR A 119 -10.31 -5.70 2.26
N THR A 120 -9.13 -6.30 2.38
CA THR A 120 -8.74 -7.45 1.56
C THR A 120 -8.67 -8.75 2.35
N TRP A 121 -8.60 -8.67 3.68
CA TRP A 121 -8.56 -9.84 4.56
C TRP A 121 -9.92 -10.53 4.63
N ASP A 122 -9.99 -11.80 4.22
CA ASP A 122 -11.17 -12.68 4.34
C ASP A 122 -10.93 -13.74 5.41
N PRO A 123 -11.48 -13.61 6.62
CA PRO A 123 -11.26 -14.60 7.69
C PRO A 123 -11.78 -15.99 7.35
N ARG A 124 -12.70 -16.13 6.39
CA ARG A 124 -13.22 -17.44 5.96
C ARG A 124 -12.23 -18.20 5.08
N LYS A 125 -11.29 -17.51 4.43
CA LYS A 125 -10.29 -18.07 3.51
C LYS A 125 -8.90 -17.97 4.08
N ASP A 126 -8.50 -16.78 4.52
CA ASP A 126 -7.12 -16.43 4.81
C ASP A 126 -6.62 -17.05 6.13
N THR A 127 -7.52 -17.57 6.98
CA THR A 127 -7.14 -18.36 8.17
C THR A 127 -6.75 -19.81 7.86
N HIS A 128 -6.90 -20.24 6.61
CA HIS A 128 -6.68 -21.62 6.17
C HIS A 128 -5.59 -21.77 5.10
N VAL A 129 -4.90 -20.68 4.76
CA VAL A 129 -3.85 -20.63 3.72
C VAL A 129 -2.63 -19.87 4.22
N ASP A 130 -1.47 -20.17 3.66
CA ASP A 130 -0.21 -19.53 4.05
C ASP A 130 -0.02 -18.17 3.33
N GLU A 131 -0.46 -18.09 2.06
CA GLU A 131 -0.34 -16.86 1.26
C GLU A 131 -1.57 -15.98 1.46
N VAL A 132 -1.43 -14.95 2.27
CA VAL A 132 -2.53 -14.05 2.68
C VAL A 132 -2.20 -12.58 2.37
N PRO A 133 -3.21 -11.73 2.14
CA PRO A 133 -3.02 -10.32 1.77
C PRO A 133 -2.13 -9.56 2.77
N CYS A 134 -1.19 -8.78 2.26
CA CYS A 134 -0.36 -7.87 3.05
C CYS A 134 -1.03 -6.51 3.25
N LEU A 135 -1.60 -5.91 2.20
CA LEU A 135 -2.43 -4.71 2.31
C LEU A 135 -3.81 -5.14 2.83
N ASN A 136 -4.21 -4.68 4.01
CA ASN A 136 -5.39 -5.23 4.67
C ASN A 136 -6.58 -4.27 4.76
N HIS A 137 -6.37 -3.03 5.18
CA HIS A 137 -7.46 -2.13 5.52
C HIS A 137 -7.22 -0.75 4.89
N PHE A 138 -8.20 -0.29 4.13
CA PHE A 138 -8.17 0.95 3.35
C PHE A 138 -9.24 1.88 3.91
N VAL A 139 -8.88 3.09 4.25
CA VAL A 139 -9.80 4.12 4.74
C VAL A 139 -9.64 5.36 3.88
N PHE A 140 -10.75 5.80 3.28
CA PHE A 140 -10.82 7.04 2.52
C PHE A 140 -11.51 8.10 3.36
N MET A 141 -10.91 9.27 3.42
CA MET A 141 -11.47 10.42 4.14
C MET A 141 -11.31 11.68 3.32
N THR A 142 -12.29 12.56 3.37
CA THR A 142 -12.19 13.85 2.71
C THR A 142 -11.61 14.90 3.65
N ARG A 143 -10.91 15.84 3.06
CA ARG A 143 -10.46 17.07 3.68
C ARG A 143 -10.68 18.22 2.71
N GLU A 144 -11.56 19.16 3.07
CA GLU A 144 -11.99 20.22 2.14
C GLU A 144 -12.52 19.64 0.82
N ASN A 145 -11.82 19.84 -0.29
CA ASN A 145 -12.18 19.34 -1.62
C ASN A 145 -11.29 18.17 -2.09
N SER A 146 -10.55 17.55 -1.19
CA SER A 146 -9.67 16.42 -1.51
C SER A 146 -10.09 15.14 -0.79
N VAL A 147 -9.70 13.99 -1.34
CA VAL A 147 -9.82 12.68 -0.70
C VAL A 147 -8.44 12.13 -0.40
N ASP A 148 -8.22 11.73 0.85
CA ASP A 148 -7.01 11.10 1.37
C ASP A 148 -7.20 9.60 1.52
N LEU A 149 -6.14 8.82 1.35
CA LEU A 149 -6.13 7.37 1.54
C LEU A 149 -5.16 6.96 2.65
N SER A 150 -5.66 6.21 3.62
CA SER A 150 -4.84 5.55 4.65
C SER A 150 -4.95 4.04 4.53
N VAL A 151 -3.80 3.33 4.57
CA VAL A 151 -3.77 1.88 4.40
C VAL A 151 -2.93 1.22 5.49
N MET A 152 -3.52 0.20 6.16
CA MET A 152 -2.78 -0.69 7.04
C MET A 152 -2.23 -1.88 6.26
N ILE A 153 -0.95 -2.17 6.46
CA ILE A 153 -0.20 -3.25 5.80
C ILE A 153 0.41 -4.13 6.90
N ARG A 154 -0.06 -5.38 7.03
CA ARG A 154 0.40 -6.28 8.11
C ARG A 154 1.89 -6.58 8.06
N SER A 155 2.41 -6.76 6.84
CA SER A 155 3.81 -7.09 6.58
C SER A 155 4.23 -6.46 5.26
N ASN A 156 5.35 -5.74 5.24
CA ASN A 156 5.73 -4.93 4.09
C ASN A 156 7.25 -4.95 3.88
N ASP A 157 7.67 -5.49 2.73
CA ASP A 157 9.04 -5.35 2.26
C ASP A 157 9.25 -3.91 1.78
N MET A 158 10.00 -3.15 2.58
CA MET A 158 10.20 -1.72 2.36
C MET A 158 11.17 -1.43 1.22
N TYR A 159 12.04 -2.38 0.87
CA TYR A 159 12.96 -2.20 -0.26
C TYR A 159 12.30 -2.59 -1.59
N GLY A 160 11.71 -3.78 -1.67
CA GLY A 160 11.22 -4.34 -2.91
C GLY A 160 9.75 -4.08 -3.22
N ALA A 161 8.86 -4.09 -2.21
CA ALA A 161 7.41 -4.04 -2.44
C ALA A 161 6.76 -2.68 -2.16
N TRP A 162 7.24 -1.93 -1.16
CA TRP A 162 6.57 -0.69 -0.74
C TRP A 162 6.44 0.36 -1.86
N PRO A 163 7.46 0.64 -2.72
CA PRO A 163 7.31 1.61 -3.80
C PRO A 163 6.23 1.22 -4.82
N ALA A 164 6.17 -0.07 -5.20
CA ALA A 164 5.14 -0.58 -6.10
C ALA A 164 3.73 -0.49 -5.47
N ASN A 165 3.62 -0.80 -4.18
CA ASN A 165 2.37 -0.66 -3.44
C ASN A 165 1.91 0.80 -3.40
N VAL A 166 2.80 1.75 -3.08
CA VAL A 166 2.45 3.17 -3.04
C VAL A 166 2.07 3.69 -4.41
N TYR A 167 2.74 3.22 -5.47
CA TYR A 167 2.36 3.53 -6.85
C TYR A 167 0.92 3.11 -7.13
N ALA A 168 0.56 1.85 -6.84
CA ALA A 168 -0.79 1.33 -7.02
C ALA A 168 -1.83 2.04 -6.13
N LEU A 169 -1.47 2.41 -4.91
CA LEU A 169 -2.34 3.19 -4.01
C LEU A 169 -2.62 4.60 -4.56
N GLY A 170 -1.64 5.23 -5.19
CA GLY A 170 -1.82 6.50 -5.90
C GLY A 170 -2.83 6.36 -7.04
N GLU A 171 -2.73 5.30 -7.86
CA GLU A 171 -3.69 5.04 -8.95
C GLU A 171 -5.12 4.77 -8.42
N LEU A 172 -5.23 3.99 -7.34
CA LEU A 172 -6.52 3.77 -6.68
C LEU A 172 -7.12 5.08 -6.16
N LEU A 173 -6.29 5.94 -5.54
CA LEU A 173 -6.72 7.25 -5.04
C LEU A 173 -7.18 8.15 -6.19
N THR A 174 -6.46 8.19 -7.32
CA THR A 174 -6.85 8.91 -8.53
C THR A 174 -8.23 8.43 -9.02
N TYR A 175 -8.42 7.12 -9.14
CA TYR A 175 -9.70 6.56 -9.57
C TYR A 175 -10.87 6.99 -8.67
N VAL A 176 -10.70 6.89 -7.35
CA VAL A 176 -11.74 7.30 -6.40
C VAL A 176 -12.01 8.80 -6.47
N SER A 177 -10.95 9.63 -6.57
CA SER A 177 -11.08 11.10 -6.65
C SER A 177 -11.84 11.52 -7.90
N GLU A 178 -11.51 10.97 -9.06
CA GLU A 178 -12.22 11.24 -10.33
C GLU A 178 -13.72 10.85 -10.25
N LYS A 179 -14.00 9.67 -9.68
CA LYS A 179 -15.39 9.20 -9.56
C LYS A 179 -16.21 9.98 -8.54
N THR A 180 -15.56 10.65 -7.59
CA THR A 180 -16.24 11.48 -6.57
C THR A 180 -16.24 12.98 -6.90
N ASN A 181 -15.56 13.40 -7.97
CA ASN A 181 -15.29 14.79 -8.32
C ASN A 181 -14.51 15.54 -7.22
N LEU A 182 -13.63 14.85 -6.52
CA LEU A 182 -12.72 15.40 -5.52
C LEU A 182 -11.31 15.49 -6.11
N VAL A 183 -10.43 16.26 -5.48
CA VAL A 183 -9.00 16.27 -5.79
C VAL A 183 -8.33 15.10 -5.07
N SER A 184 -7.38 14.44 -5.73
CA SER A 184 -6.53 13.44 -5.08
C SER A 184 -5.67 14.11 -4.01
N GLY A 185 -5.75 13.63 -2.79
CA GLY A 185 -5.04 14.15 -1.64
C GLY A 185 -3.78 13.33 -1.31
N THR A 186 -3.65 12.96 -0.05
CA THR A 186 -2.46 12.31 0.50
C THR A 186 -2.61 10.79 0.58
N VAL A 187 -1.47 10.07 0.60
CA VAL A 187 -1.41 8.64 0.90
C VAL A 187 -0.66 8.42 2.21
N THR A 188 -1.26 7.68 3.13
CA THR A 188 -0.60 7.26 4.38
C THR A 188 -0.57 5.73 4.46
N THR A 189 0.60 5.16 4.67
CA THR A 189 0.76 3.72 4.91
C THR A 189 1.18 3.46 6.35
N LEU A 190 0.54 2.49 7.02
CA LEU A 190 0.95 1.94 8.30
C LEU A 190 1.42 0.51 8.09
N SER A 191 2.73 0.28 8.08
CA SER A 191 3.33 -1.04 8.00
C SER A 191 3.55 -1.58 9.41
N VAL A 192 2.77 -2.58 9.82
CA VAL A 192 2.87 -3.17 11.18
C VAL A 192 4.21 -3.87 11.34
N ASN A 193 4.63 -4.64 10.34
CA ASN A 193 5.99 -5.18 10.22
C ASN A 193 6.62 -4.61 8.94
N ALA A 194 7.49 -3.63 9.09
CA ALA A 194 8.25 -3.03 7.99
C ALA A 194 9.65 -3.65 7.95
N HIS A 195 9.99 -4.38 6.89
CA HIS A 195 11.24 -5.15 6.83
C HIS A 195 11.98 -5.00 5.50
N ILE A 196 13.26 -5.40 5.52
CA ILE A 196 14.11 -5.54 4.33
C ILE A 196 14.78 -6.90 4.42
N TYR A 197 14.64 -7.72 3.37
CA TYR A 197 15.26 -9.04 3.29
C TYR A 197 16.79 -8.96 3.20
N LYS A 198 17.48 -9.94 3.79
CA LYS A 198 18.95 -10.00 3.79
C LYS A 198 19.55 -9.92 2.39
N ASN A 199 18.90 -10.50 1.40
CA ASN A 199 19.38 -10.53 0.02
C ASN A 199 19.45 -9.13 -0.63
N ASP A 200 18.75 -8.16 -0.07
CA ASP A 200 18.73 -6.77 -0.55
C ASP A 200 19.54 -5.81 0.32
N TRP A 201 20.13 -6.26 1.45
CA TRP A 201 20.86 -5.34 2.35
C TRP A 201 21.99 -4.57 1.67
N SER A 202 22.81 -5.26 0.84
CA SER A 202 23.91 -4.59 0.13
C SER A 202 23.44 -3.50 -0.84
N LYS A 203 22.27 -3.68 -1.45
CA LYS A 203 21.65 -2.67 -2.31
C LYS A 203 20.98 -1.57 -1.49
N ALA A 204 20.31 -1.94 -0.40
CA ALA A 204 19.64 -1.00 0.50
C ALA A 204 20.63 -0.06 1.21
N GLU A 205 21.88 -0.49 1.45
CA GLU A 205 22.95 0.34 1.98
C GLU A 205 23.40 1.45 1.00
N LEU A 206 23.10 1.31 -0.29
CA LEU A 206 23.42 2.31 -1.33
C LEU A 206 22.29 3.33 -1.56
N VAL A 207 21.11 3.13 -0.93
CA VAL A 207 19.98 4.05 -0.99
C VAL A 207 20.23 5.25 -0.10
#